data_05ced1ced0707ff1e037bab29d6674e2
#
_entry.id   05ced1ced0707ff1e037bab29d6674e2
#
_cell.length_a   1.000
_cell.length_b   1.000
_cell.length_c   1.000
_cell.angle_alpha   90.00
_cell.angle_beta   90.00
_cell.angle_gamma   90.00
#
_symmetry.space_group_name_H-M   'P 1'
#
loop_
_entity.id
_entity.type
_entity.pdbx_description
1 polymer ?
#
loop_
_entity_poly.entity_id
_entity_poly.type
_entity_poly.pdbx_seq_one_letter_code
_entity_poly.pdbx_strand_id
1 'polypeptide(L)'
;MKILITSDLFDSTINGVVTSVKNLEKELTGKGHEVRILTVSDRHDSYRKGNVYYMKSVPAKIYPDIRIPVSRCTDYVEELIAWNPDVVHSQCEFFSYGYAKKIAKASNAVLIHTYHTLYEQYTEYVPVGKNLSRAALSKWIKLRLRGVNTIIAPTKKVERTLLEYEMENEIRVIPSGIQIDRW
;
A
#
# COMPACT_ATOMS: atom_id res chain seq x y z
N MET A 1 -1.47 19.60 -2.95
CA MET A 1 -1.40 18.78 -1.72
C MET A 1 -0.13 17.96 -1.74
N LYS A 2 0.37 17.60 -0.57
CA LYS A 2 1.47 16.65 -0.37
C LYS A 2 0.89 15.25 -0.16
N ILE A 3 1.20 14.32 -1.03
CA ILE A 3 0.63 12.97 -1.03
C ILE A 3 1.75 11.96 -0.92
N LEU A 4 1.73 11.14 0.15
CA LEU A 4 2.63 10.01 0.30
C LEU A 4 1.93 8.74 -0.17
N ILE A 5 2.50 8.04 -1.12
CA ILE A 5 2.07 6.70 -1.51
C ILE A 5 3.00 5.68 -0.86
N THR A 6 2.47 4.61 -0.25
CA THR A 6 3.28 3.52 0.28
C THR A 6 2.92 2.20 -0.39
N SER A 7 3.92 1.42 -0.79
CA SER A 7 3.75 0.12 -1.43
C SER A 7 4.88 -0.83 -1.05
N ASP A 8 4.58 -2.12 -0.90
CA ASP A 8 5.60 -3.16 -0.70
C ASP A 8 6.29 -3.57 -2.00
N LEU A 9 5.75 -3.15 -3.15
CA LEU A 9 6.26 -3.42 -4.49
C LEU A 9 6.22 -2.14 -5.33
N PHE A 10 7.29 -1.82 -6.04
CA PHE A 10 7.31 -0.66 -6.92
C PHE A 10 8.05 -0.88 -8.24
N ASP A 11 9.32 -1.27 -8.24
CA ASP A 11 10.13 -1.40 -9.46
C ASP A 11 10.52 -2.85 -9.80
N SER A 12 10.46 -3.76 -8.83
CA SER A 12 11.02 -5.12 -8.95
C SER A 12 10.18 -6.09 -9.77
N THR A 13 8.90 -5.76 -10.01
CA THR A 13 7.96 -6.67 -10.68
C THR A 13 6.96 -5.91 -11.53
N ILE A 14 6.54 -6.53 -12.63
CA ILE A 14 5.40 -6.04 -13.43
C ILE A 14 4.14 -6.75 -12.91
N ASN A 15 3.38 -6.06 -12.08
CA ASN A 15 2.08 -6.54 -11.62
C ASN A 15 1.05 -5.40 -11.55
N GLY A 16 -0.21 -5.75 -11.34
CA GLY A 16 -1.31 -4.78 -11.33
C GLY A 16 -1.16 -3.69 -10.27
N VAL A 17 -0.60 -4.01 -9.09
CA VAL A 17 -0.39 -3.05 -7.99
C VAL A 17 0.67 -2.03 -8.41
N VAL A 18 1.82 -2.48 -8.91
CA VAL A 18 2.91 -1.61 -9.38
C VAL A 18 2.42 -0.68 -10.49
N THR A 19 1.67 -1.22 -11.46
CA THR A 19 1.08 -0.42 -12.53
C THR A 19 0.12 0.62 -11.98
N SER A 20 -0.74 0.25 -11.04
CA SER A 20 -1.68 1.17 -10.38
C SER A 20 -0.95 2.29 -9.65
N VAL A 21 0.10 1.97 -8.88
CA VAL A 21 0.91 2.96 -8.14
C VAL A 21 1.57 3.95 -9.09
N LYS A 22 2.20 3.46 -10.18
CA LYS A 22 2.89 4.31 -11.16
C LYS A 22 1.89 5.22 -11.90
N ASN A 23 0.73 4.70 -12.28
CA ASN A 23 -0.31 5.52 -12.90
C ASN A 23 -0.83 6.58 -11.93
N LEU A 24 -1.10 6.21 -10.69
CA LEU A 24 -1.56 7.13 -9.66
C LEU A 24 -0.56 8.25 -9.39
N GLU A 25 0.73 7.91 -9.25
CA GLU A 25 1.82 8.89 -9.07
C GLU A 25 1.87 9.87 -10.24
N LYS A 26 1.87 9.36 -11.47
CA LYS A 26 1.91 10.18 -12.69
C LYS A 26 0.72 11.14 -12.78
N GLU A 27 -0.50 10.64 -12.56
CA GLU A 27 -1.72 11.44 -12.65
C GLU A 27 -1.81 12.51 -11.54
N LEU A 28 -1.44 12.16 -10.32
CA LEU A 28 -1.45 13.12 -9.21
C LEU A 28 -0.39 14.22 -9.42
N THR A 29 0.81 13.84 -9.87
CA THR A 29 1.88 14.80 -10.20
C THR A 29 1.45 15.70 -11.37
N GLY A 30 0.85 15.13 -12.41
CA GLY A 30 0.32 15.89 -13.55
C GLY A 30 -0.78 16.90 -13.17
N LYS A 31 -1.50 16.63 -12.07
CA LYS A 31 -2.48 17.55 -11.47
C LYS A 31 -1.88 18.58 -10.51
N GLY A 32 -0.57 18.65 -10.40
CA GLY A 32 0.14 19.64 -9.58
C GLY A 32 0.23 19.28 -8.10
N HIS A 33 0.05 18.00 -7.72
CA HIS A 33 0.32 17.53 -6.37
C HIS A 33 1.81 17.20 -6.19
N GLU A 34 2.35 17.43 -4.99
CA GLU A 34 3.66 16.95 -4.61
C GLU A 34 3.53 15.50 -4.12
N VAL A 35 4.05 14.56 -4.90
CA VAL A 35 3.93 13.12 -4.60
C VAL A 35 5.27 12.54 -4.19
N ARG A 36 5.30 11.80 -3.09
CA ARG A 36 6.44 10.96 -2.67
C ARG A 36 6.00 9.53 -2.52
N ILE A 37 6.93 8.59 -2.74
CA ILE A 37 6.66 7.16 -2.64
C ILE A 37 7.61 6.55 -1.63
N LEU A 38 7.09 5.74 -0.70
CA LEU A 38 7.86 4.91 0.22
C LEU A 38 7.66 3.45 -0.13
N THR A 39 8.75 2.76 -0.45
CA THR A 39 8.73 1.34 -0.84
C THR A 39 9.92 0.58 -0.26
N VAL A 40 9.98 -0.73 -0.50
CA VAL A 40 11.12 -1.55 -0.10
C VAL A 40 12.19 -1.57 -1.20
N SER A 41 13.46 -1.60 -0.77
CA SER A 41 14.61 -1.67 -1.67
C SER A 41 14.78 -3.09 -2.22
N ASP A 42 15.13 -3.20 -3.48
CA ASP A 42 15.60 -4.42 -4.14
C ASP A 42 17.09 -4.73 -3.84
N ARG A 43 17.78 -3.79 -3.19
CA ARG A 43 19.20 -3.86 -2.83
C ARG A 43 19.39 -4.15 -1.35
N HIS A 44 20.65 -4.29 -0.94
CA HIS A 44 21.03 -4.48 0.48
C HIS A 44 21.12 -3.18 1.29
N ASP A 45 20.82 -2.04 0.68
CA ASP A 45 20.88 -0.69 1.28
C ASP A 45 19.56 0.07 1.10
N SER A 46 19.41 1.13 1.89
CA SER A 46 18.37 2.14 1.66
C SER A 46 18.91 3.19 0.71
N TYR A 47 18.12 3.58 -0.27
CA TYR A 47 18.48 4.62 -1.21
C TYR A 47 17.27 5.44 -1.65
N ARG A 48 17.53 6.61 -2.23
CA ARG A 48 16.50 7.48 -2.80
C ARG A 48 16.75 7.71 -4.27
N LYS A 49 15.68 7.69 -5.07
CA LYS A 49 15.72 8.03 -6.49
C LYS A 49 14.57 9.00 -6.79
N GLY A 50 14.89 10.27 -6.99
CA GLY A 50 13.89 11.31 -7.19
C GLY A 50 12.95 11.44 -5.97
N ASN A 51 11.67 11.23 -6.18
CA ASN A 51 10.62 11.27 -5.16
C ASN A 51 10.36 9.89 -4.49
N VAL A 52 11.14 8.87 -4.83
CA VAL A 52 10.96 7.50 -4.32
C VAL A 52 12.01 7.16 -3.27
N TYR A 53 11.56 6.70 -2.12
CA TYR A 53 12.33 6.29 -0.95
C TYR A 53 12.31 4.76 -0.85
N TYR A 54 13.45 4.13 -1.04
CA TYR A 54 13.62 2.68 -1.00
C TYR A 54 14.23 2.25 0.34
N MET A 55 13.44 1.59 1.17
CA MET A 55 13.89 1.08 2.48
C MET A 55 14.68 -0.22 2.31
N LYS A 56 15.85 -0.32 2.94
CA LYS A 56 16.62 -1.57 3.02
C LYS A 56 15.73 -2.75 3.38
N SER A 57 15.84 -3.85 2.62
CA SER A 57 15.02 -5.03 2.81
C SER A 57 15.78 -6.32 2.47
N VAL A 58 15.24 -7.44 2.90
CA VAL A 58 15.70 -8.79 2.54
C VAL A 58 14.57 -9.57 1.86
N PRO A 59 14.86 -10.48 0.94
CA PRO A 59 13.84 -11.35 0.35
C PRO A 59 13.10 -12.14 1.42
N ALA A 60 11.77 -12.12 1.38
CA ALA A 60 10.95 -13.02 2.16
C ALA A 60 10.89 -14.37 1.44
N LYS A 61 11.42 -15.43 2.05
CA LYS A 61 11.42 -16.78 1.44
C LYS A 61 10.02 -17.41 1.29
N ILE A 62 8.96 -16.64 1.60
CA ILE A 62 7.58 -17.13 1.66
C ILE A 62 6.86 -16.94 0.32
N TYR A 63 7.21 -15.91 -0.43
CA TYR A 63 6.60 -15.59 -1.73
C TYR A 63 7.64 -14.91 -2.64
N PRO A 64 7.72 -15.29 -3.92
CA PRO A 64 8.57 -14.59 -4.87
C PRO A 64 8.26 -13.09 -4.86
N ASP A 65 9.28 -12.26 -4.86
CA ASP A 65 9.20 -10.79 -4.91
C ASP A 65 8.75 -10.06 -3.63
N ILE A 66 8.25 -10.73 -2.60
CA ILE A 66 8.01 -10.07 -1.30
C ILE A 66 9.34 -9.89 -0.57
N ARG A 67 9.56 -8.67 -0.10
CA ARG A 67 10.75 -8.28 0.67
C ARG A 67 10.34 -7.69 2.01
N ILE A 68 11.12 -7.99 3.04
CA ILE A 68 10.87 -7.55 4.42
C ILE A 68 11.85 -6.42 4.74
N PRO A 69 11.39 -5.22 5.13
CA PRO A 69 12.27 -4.17 5.62
C PRO A 69 13.04 -4.66 6.85
N VAL A 70 14.36 -4.61 6.81
CA VAL A 70 15.23 -5.06 7.91
C VAL A 70 15.78 -3.91 8.75
N SER A 71 15.61 -2.70 8.29
CA SER A 71 16.01 -1.50 9.01
C SER A 71 14.76 -0.84 9.58
N ARG A 72 14.86 -0.38 10.83
CA ARG A 72 14.02 0.72 11.30
C ARG A 72 14.48 1.94 10.53
N CYS A 73 14.12 2.07 9.24
CA CYS A 73 14.46 3.24 8.41
C CYS A 73 13.84 4.48 9.03
N THR A 74 14.33 4.84 10.21
CA THR A 74 13.90 5.99 11.00
C THR A 74 14.11 7.25 10.19
N ASP A 75 15.25 7.37 9.50
CA ASP A 75 15.63 8.59 8.78
C ASP A 75 14.63 8.96 7.67
N TYR A 76 14.25 8.00 6.82
CA TYR A 76 13.24 8.24 5.78
C TYR A 76 11.84 8.46 6.34
N VAL A 77 11.50 7.74 7.40
CA VAL A 77 10.20 7.92 8.07
C VAL A 77 10.14 9.29 8.75
N GLU A 78 11.22 9.73 9.41
CA GLU A 78 11.33 11.04 10.03
C GLU A 78 11.33 12.18 8.99
N GLU A 79 12.05 12.00 7.87
CA GLU A 79 12.01 12.95 6.74
C GLU A 79 10.59 13.09 6.17
N LEU A 80 9.87 11.97 6.01
CA LEU A 80 8.51 11.98 5.49
C LEU A 80 7.50 12.56 6.48
N ILE A 81 7.70 12.36 7.79
CA ILE A 81 6.91 13.03 8.83
C ILE A 81 7.19 14.54 8.81
N ALA A 82 8.46 14.96 8.75
CA ALA A 82 8.84 16.37 8.68
C ALA A 82 8.34 17.04 7.38
N TRP A 83 8.26 16.29 6.29
CA TRP A 83 7.65 16.78 5.04
C TRP A 83 6.16 17.07 5.22
N ASN A 84 5.51 16.48 6.21
CA ASN A 84 4.13 16.73 6.61
C ASN A 84 3.13 16.52 5.47
N PRO A 85 2.86 15.26 5.05
CA PRO A 85 1.88 14.95 4.01
C PRO A 85 0.46 15.31 4.45
N ASP A 86 -0.37 15.75 3.52
CA ASP A 86 -1.80 15.95 3.71
C ASP A 86 -2.55 14.61 3.67
N VAL A 87 -2.07 13.70 2.81
CA VAL A 87 -2.65 12.38 2.57
C VAL A 87 -1.55 11.32 2.55
N VAL A 88 -1.81 10.20 3.21
CA VAL A 88 -1.02 8.97 3.09
C VAL A 88 -1.89 7.90 2.43
N HIS A 89 -1.49 7.43 1.25
CA HIS A 89 -2.22 6.44 0.47
C HIS A 89 -1.45 5.12 0.44
N SER A 90 -1.92 4.15 1.21
CA SER A 90 -1.34 2.81 1.25
C SER A 90 -1.90 1.92 0.14
N GLN A 91 -1.02 1.15 -0.52
CA GLN A 91 -1.36 0.25 -1.62
C GLN A 91 -1.18 -1.24 -1.25
N CYS A 92 -0.62 -1.54 -0.07
CA CYS A 92 -0.41 -2.89 0.42
C CYS A 92 -0.67 -2.96 1.91
N GLU A 93 -1.13 -4.13 2.41
CA GLU A 93 -1.50 -4.34 3.81
C GLU A 93 -0.35 -4.83 4.70
N PHE A 94 0.83 -5.12 4.12
CA PHE A 94 1.91 -5.78 4.86
C PHE A 94 2.89 -4.78 5.49
N PHE A 95 4.11 -4.69 4.99
CA PHE A 95 5.20 -4.01 5.68
C PHE A 95 5.12 -2.48 5.56
N SER A 96 4.93 -1.96 4.35
CA SER A 96 4.82 -0.52 4.10
C SER A 96 3.61 0.11 4.80
N TYR A 97 2.56 -0.67 5.05
CA TYR A 97 1.36 -0.23 5.75
C TYR A 97 1.65 0.22 7.19
N GLY A 98 2.55 -0.47 7.91
CA GLY A 98 2.96 -0.05 9.24
C GLY A 98 3.58 1.36 9.26
N TYR A 99 4.40 1.66 8.27
CA TYR A 99 4.99 2.99 8.10
C TYR A 99 3.95 4.02 7.66
N ALA A 100 3.02 3.65 6.77
CA ALA A 100 1.90 4.51 6.39
C ALA A 100 1.11 4.98 7.60
N LYS A 101 0.71 4.06 8.49
CA LYS A 101 0.00 4.40 9.75
C LYS A 101 0.83 5.29 10.65
N LYS A 102 2.13 5.00 10.83
CA LYS A 102 3.02 5.80 11.66
C LYS A 102 3.11 7.23 11.14
N ILE A 103 3.35 7.40 9.84
CA ILE A 103 3.49 8.72 9.21
C ILE A 103 2.17 9.47 9.26
N ALA A 104 1.05 8.85 8.85
CA ALA A 104 -0.26 9.48 8.88
C ALA A 104 -0.64 9.98 10.27
N LYS A 105 -0.39 9.16 11.31
CA LYS A 105 -0.66 9.56 12.69
C LYS A 105 0.22 10.73 13.14
N ALA A 106 1.51 10.71 12.82
CA ALA A 106 2.46 11.74 13.25
C ALA A 106 2.23 13.08 12.54
N SER A 107 1.77 13.05 11.27
CA SER A 107 1.48 14.23 10.45
C SER A 107 0.02 14.67 10.52
N ASN A 108 -0.83 13.98 11.28
CA ASN A 108 -2.29 14.18 11.26
C ASN A 108 -2.89 14.13 9.85
N ALA A 109 -2.32 13.30 8.98
CA ALA A 109 -2.71 13.13 7.59
C ALA A 109 -3.91 12.19 7.46
N VAL A 110 -4.72 12.39 6.41
CA VAL A 110 -5.77 11.45 6.03
C VAL A 110 -5.12 10.15 5.54
N LEU A 111 -5.50 9.01 6.12
CA LEU A 111 -5.02 7.69 5.71
C LEU A 111 -6.04 7.03 4.79
N ILE A 112 -5.63 6.80 3.54
CA ILE A 112 -6.42 6.07 2.52
C ILE A 112 -5.72 4.74 2.25
N HIS A 113 -6.50 3.69 1.97
CA HIS A 113 -5.98 2.39 1.59
C HIS A 113 -6.69 1.84 0.36
N THR A 114 -5.94 1.40 -0.65
CA THR A 114 -6.50 0.65 -1.78
C THR A 114 -6.35 -0.85 -1.53
N TYR A 115 -7.47 -1.56 -1.48
CA TYR A 115 -7.52 -3.00 -1.26
C TYR A 115 -7.42 -3.74 -2.58
N HIS A 116 -6.20 -4.10 -2.99
CA HIS A 116 -5.94 -4.71 -4.31
C HIS A 116 -6.20 -6.22 -4.36
N THR A 117 -6.05 -6.91 -3.24
CA THR A 117 -5.98 -8.38 -3.23
C THR A 117 -7.20 -9.00 -2.59
N LEU A 118 -7.93 -9.82 -3.34
CA LEU A 118 -8.94 -10.73 -2.79
C LEU A 118 -8.22 -11.96 -2.23
N TYR A 119 -7.79 -11.91 -0.98
CA TYR A 119 -7.02 -12.97 -0.31
C TYR A 119 -7.72 -14.32 -0.31
N GLU A 120 -9.06 -14.35 -0.35
CA GLU A 120 -9.83 -15.60 -0.47
C GLU A 120 -9.48 -16.40 -1.73
N GLN A 121 -9.04 -15.73 -2.80
CA GLN A 121 -8.64 -16.38 -4.05
C GLN A 121 -7.16 -16.79 -4.05
N TYR A 122 -6.40 -16.32 -3.07
CA TYR A 122 -4.96 -16.51 -2.96
C TYR A 122 -4.57 -17.11 -1.60
N THR A 123 -5.44 -17.97 -1.02
CA THR A 123 -5.19 -18.62 0.28
C THR A 123 -3.90 -19.41 0.33
N GLU A 124 -3.38 -19.85 -0.82
CA GLU A 124 -2.08 -20.51 -0.94
C GLU A 124 -0.89 -19.55 -0.69
N TYR A 125 -1.10 -18.24 -0.84
CA TYR A 125 -0.08 -17.20 -0.80
C TYR A 125 -0.15 -16.31 0.45
N VAL A 126 -1.19 -16.46 1.27
CA VAL A 126 -1.28 -15.68 2.50
C VAL A 126 -0.34 -16.25 3.56
N PRO A 127 0.52 -15.45 4.19
CA PRO A 127 1.48 -15.92 5.19
C PRO A 127 0.86 -16.62 6.42
N VAL A 128 -0.45 -16.62 6.53
CA VAL A 128 -1.21 -17.11 7.70
C VAL A 128 -1.62 -18.60 7.56
N GLY A 129 -1.13 -19.29 6.52
CA GLY A 129 -1.32 -20.76 6.36
C GLY A 129 -2.56 -21.15 5.57
N LYS A 130 -2.48 -22.33 4.95
CA LYS A 130 -3.49 -22.90 4.02
C LYS A 130 -4.89 -23.15 4.59
N ASN A 131 -5.08 -22.97 5.91
CA ASN A 131 -6.33 -23.28 6.62
C ASN A 131 -6.97 -22.06 7.28
N LEU A 132 -6.65 -20.83 6.83
CA LEU A 132 -7.29 -19.66 7.39
C LEU A 132 -8.77 -19.63 7.01
N SER A 133 -9.65 -19.75 8.00
CA SER A 133 -11.08 -19.61 7.76
C SER A 133 -11.39 -18.17 7.29
N ARG A 134 -12.44 -18.03 6.48
CA ARG A 134 -12.93 -16.70 6.05
C ARG A 134 -13.14 -15.75 7.23
N ALA A 135 -13.64 -16.26 8.36
CA ALA A 135 -13.84 -15.49 9.59
C ALA A 135 -12.52 -14.97 10.19
N ALA A 136 -11.47 -15.80 10.19
CA ALA A 136 -10.16 -15.37 10.68
C ALA A 136 -9.51 -14.33 9.76
N LEU A 137 -9.64 -14.49 8.44
CA LEU A 137 -9.20 -13.52 7.45
C LEU A 137 -9.93 -12.18 7.61
N SER A 138 -11.25 -12.20 7.70
CA SER A 138 -12.08 -11.02 7.95
C SER A 138 -11.64 -10.28 9.21
N LYS A 139 -11.48 -11.00 10.32
CA LYS A 139 -11.01 -10.42 11.58
C LYS A 139 -9.62 -9.81 11.46
N TRP A 140 -8.69 -10.46 10.74
CA TRP A 140 -7.35 -9.93 10.50
C TRP A 140 -7.41 -8.64 9.68
N ILE A 141 -8.17 -8.60 8.57
CA ILE A 141 -8.34 -7.43 7.73
C ILE A 141 -8.96 -6.27 8.52
N LYS A 142 -10.02 -6.53 9.30
CA LYS A 142 -10.64 -5.52 10.17
C LYS A 142 -9.61 -4.89 11.12
N LEU A 143 -8.85 -5.71 11.83
CA LEU A 143 -7.83 -5.23 12.76
C LEU A 143 -6.72 -4.46 12.02
N ARG A 144 -6.32 -4.94 10.86
CA ARG A 144 -5.26 -4.33 10.07
C ARG A 144 -5.66 -2.95 9.57
N LEU A 145 -6.86 -2.82 8.99
CA LEU A 145 -7.36 -1.57 8.41
C LEU A 145 -8.07 -0.65 9.40
N ARG A 146 -8.07 -1.01 10.69
CA ARG A 146 -8.61 -0.13 11.74
C ARG A 146 -7.88 1.22 11.74
N GLY A 147 -8.66 2.31 11.69
CA GLY A 147 -8.16 3.69 11.68
C GLY A 147 -7.78 4.21 10.28
N VAL A 148 -8.08 3.47 9.21
CA VAL A 148 -8.10 3.99 7.84
C VAL A 148 -9.35 4.86 7.69
N ASN A 149 -9.22 6.04 7.10
CA ASN A 149 -10.35 6.95 6.88
C ASN A 149 -11.24 6.43 5.73
N THR A 150 -10.63 6.05 4.60
CA THR A 150 -11.35 5.56 3.42
C THR A 150 -10.62 4.38 2.80
N ILE A 151 -11.38 3.34 2.45
CA ILE A 151 -10.88 2.18 1.68
C ILE A 151 -11.33 2.34 0.23
N ILE A 152 -10.39 2.24 -0.70
CA ILE A 152 -10.68 2.19 -2.13
C ILE A 152 -10.79 0.73 -2.55
N ALA A 153 -11.93 0.36 -3.12
CA ALA A 153 -12.19 -0.92 -3.74
C ALA A 153 -12.04 -0.78 -5.27
N PRO A 154 -11.12 -1.47 -5.93
CA PRO A 154 -10.95 -1.36 -7.38
C PRO A 154 -12.14 -1.89 -8.20
N THR A 155 -12.99 -2.70 -7.58
CA THR A 155 -14.17 -3.28 -8.24
C THR A 155 -15.34 -3.41 -7.26
N LYS A 156 -16.56 -3.50 -7.82
CA LYS A 156 -17.77 -3.85 -7.03
C LYS A 156 -17.68 -5.20 -6.32
N LYS A 157 -16.90 -6.13 -6.83
CA LYS A 157 -16.66 -7.42 -6.18
C LYS A 157 -15.85 -7.23 -4.90
N VAL A 158 -14.79 -6.43 -4.94
CA VAL A 158 -13.98 -6.09 -3.76
C VAL A 158 -14.81 -5.35 -2.72
N GLU A 159 -15.61 -4.36 -3.13
CA GLU A 159 -16.54 -3.66 -2.23
C GLU A 159 -17.46 -4.64 -1.50
N ARG A 160 -18.12 -5.57 -2.23
CA ARG A 160 -19.00 -6.57 -1.62
C ARG A 160 -18.27 -7.44 -0.60
N THR A 161 -17.06 -7.91 -0.92
CA THR A 161 -16.25 -8.70 0.01
C THR A 161 -15.93 -7.92 1.29
N LEU A 162 -15.57 -6.63 1.17
CA LEU A 162 -15.30 -5.78 2.34
C LEU A 162 -16.56 -5.53 3.18
N LEU A 163 -17.72 -5.38 2.56
CA LEU A 163 -19.02 -5.27 3.24
C LEU A 163 -19.39 -6.59 3.96
N GLU A 164 -19.13 -7.74 3.33
CA GLU A 164 -19.32 -9.05 3.94
C GLU A 164 -18.36 -9.31 5.11
N TYR A 165 -17.20 -8.65 5.12
CA TYR A 165 -16.31 -8.59 6.28
C TYR A 165 -16.80 -7.61 7.35
N GLU A 166 -17.96 -6.94 7.14
CA GLU A 166 -18.55 -5.95 8.05
C GLU A 166 -17.54 -4.84 8.39
N MET A 167 -16.83 -4.29 7.38
CA MET A 167 -15.93 -3.16 7.56
C MET A 167 -16.73 -1.90 7.89
N GLU A 168 -16.29 -1.18 8.93
CA GLU A 168 -16.92 0.08 9.38
C GLU A 168 -16.37 1.31 8.65
N ASN A 169 -15.30 1.13 7.87
CA ASN A 169 -14.67 2.21 7.12
C ASN A 169 -15.55 2.69 5.97
N GLU A 170 -15.40 3.96 5.58
CA GLU A 170 -15.93 4.42 4.31
C GLU A 170 -15.29 3.63 3.16
N ILE A 171 -16.10 3.01 2.29
CA ILE A 171 -15.63 2.26 1.13
C ILE A 171 -16.06 3.00 -0.14
N ARG A 172 -15.10 3.27 -1.03
CA ARG A 172 -15.36 3.87 -2.34
C ARG A 172 -14.88 2.96 -3.47
N VAL A 173 -15.72 2.77 -4.47
CA VAL A 173 -15.34 2.02 -5.68
C VAL A 173 -14.67 2.97 -6.65
N ILE A 174 -13.35 2.78 -6.83
CA ILE A 174 -12.54 3.54 -7.80
C ILE A 174 -11.70 2.53 -8.58
N PRO A 175 -12.03 2.26 -9.86
CA PRO A 175 -11.28 1.33 -10.68
C PRO A 175 -9.83 1.79 -10.88
N SER A 176 -8.91 0.84 -10.94
CA SER A 176 -7.52 1.13 -11.32
C SER A 176 -7.47 1.63 -12.75
N GLY A 177 -6.82 2.78 -12.96
CA GLY A 177 -6.65 3.36 -14.29
C GLY A 177 -5.75 2.50 -15.19
N ILE A 178 -6.07 2.46 -16.47
CA ILE A 178 -5.23 1.89 -17.52
C ILE A 178 -4.75 3.00 -18.46
N GLN A 179 -3.50 2.90 -18.92
CA GLN A 179 -3.00 3.82 -19.95
C GLN A 179 -3.50 3.37 -21.32
N ILE A 180 -4.42 4.14 -21.89
CA ILE A 180 -5.01 3.85 -23.22
C ILE A 180 -4.01 4.13 -24.36
N ASP A 181 -3.09 5.08 -24.17
CA ASP A 181 -2.10 5.52 -25.16
C ASP A 181 -1.02 4.47 -25.50
N ARG A 182 -1.11 3.26 -24.97
CA ARG A 182 -0.18 2.15 -25.25
C ARG A 182 -0.72 1.09 -26.22
N TRP A 183 -1.89 1.34 -26.81
CA TRP A 183 -2.52 0.41 -27.74
C TRP A 183 -2.74 1.04 -29.12
#